data_211bccf0c54008b7c95e37db1d062fa9
#
_entry.id   211bccf0c54008b7c95e37db1d062fa9
#
_cell.length_a   1.000
_cell.length_b   1.000
_cell.length_c   1.000
_cell.angle_alpha   90.00
_cell.angle_beta   90.00
_cell.angle_gamma   90.00
#
_symmetry.space_group_name_H-M   'P 1'
#
loop_
_entity.id
_entity.type
_entity.pdbx_description
1 polymer ?
#
loop_
_entity_poly.entity_id
_entity_poly.type
_entity_poly.pdbx_seq_one_letter_code
_entity_poly.pdbx_strand_id
1 'polypeptide(L)'
;EGNFFHHLFDVPNPYDTKHLTQHWLNDKQKSKSHAQYLSSQHAICEAGLAPKSITNAQYEGELAYAYHFNAGKFAQLLLCNAKDKFSVSHVHTNVTQVKLANDGTIAALMTDSEGELEFDFYIDCSGFESLLIDKALKVPFIDVSDSLLINSALVVQVPTKEDEDIPPYTLATAHQAGWIWDIALTNRRGVGFVYSNNHMTDE
;
A
#
# COMPACT_ATOMS: atom_id res chain seq x y z
N GLU A 1 -4.93 25.76 12.75
CA GLU A 1 -5.51 25.21 11.51
C GLU A 1 -4.35 24.69 10.70
N GLY A 2 -4.37 23.38 10.41
CA GLY A 2 -3.24 22.69 9.82
C GLY A 2 -3.03 23.05 8.36
N ASN A 3 -1.78 23.25 7.97
CA ASN A 3 -1.41 23.35 6.56
C ASN A 3 -1.53 21.96 5.94
N PHE A 4 -2.02 21.88 4.72
CA PHE A 4 -2.02 20.65 3.93
C PHE A 4 -1.24 20.84 2.63
N PHE A 5 -0.80 19.74 2.02
CA PHE A 5 -0.16 19.73 0.71
C PHE A 5 -0.51 18.42 0.00
N HIS A 6 -0.47 18.45 -1.32
CA HIS A 6 -0.63 17.25 -2.12
C HIS A 6 0.72 16.57 -2.37
N HIS A 7 0.79 15.28 -2.12
CA HIS A 7 1.86 14.41 -2.58
C HIS A 7 1.42 13.81 -3.93
N LEU A 8 1.93 14.41 -5.01
CA LEU A 8 1.49 14.09 -6.36
C LEU A 8 2.11 12.81 -6.90
N PHE A 9 1.38 12.06 -7.71
CA PHE A 9 1.90 10.93 -8.50
C PHE A 9 2.63 11.37 -9.76
N ASP A 10 2.28 12.55 -10.30
CA ASP A 10 2.95 13.08 -11.47
C ASP A 10 4.41 13.38 -11.17
N VAL A 11 5.26 12.87 -12.04
CA VAL A 11 6.65 13.31 -12.11
C VAL A 11 6.65 14.60 -12.92
N PRO A 12 7.27 15.69 -12.41
CA PRO A 12 7.42 16.91 -13.20
C PRO A 12 8.02 16.63 -14.57
N ASN A 13 7.55 17.30 -15.61
CA ASN A 13 8.00 17.09 -16.98
C ASN A 13 9.54 17.07 -17.04
N PRO A 14 10.17 16.01 -17.58
CA PRO A 14 11.63 15.85 -17.57
C PRO A 14 12.41 16.97 -18.26
N TYR A 15 11.77 17.74 -19.12
CA TYR A 15 12.42 18.90 -19.76
C TYR A 15 12.67 20.07 -18.82
N ASP A 16 11.99 20.11 -17.64
CA ASP A 16 12.04 21.26 -16.74
C ASP A 16 12.16 20.92 -15.26
N THR A 17 12.34 19.65 -14.89
CA THR A 17 12.37 19.22 -13.46
C THR A 17 13.41 19.94 -12.63
N LYS A 18 14.57 20.25 -13.21
CA LYS A 18 15.63 21.00 -12.52
C LYS A 18 15.29 22.46 -12.32
N HIS A 19 14.37 23.00 -13.10
CA HIS A 19 14.04 24.42 -13.12
C HIS A 19 12.76 24.74 -12.37
N LEU A 20 11.71 23.89 -12.42
CA LEU A 20 10.43 24.17 -11.79
C LEU A 20 10.53 24.37 -10.27
N THR A 21 11.22 23.47 -9.58
CA THR A 21 11.45 23.62 -8.13
C THR A 21 12.28 24.87 -7.85
N GLN A 22 13.32 25.15 -8.66
CA GLN A 22 14.14 26.35 -8.50
C GLN A 22 13.35 27.62 -8.80
N HIS A 23 12.47 27.61 -9.80
CA HIS A 23 11.55 28.70 -10.07
C HIS A 23 10.61 28.96 -8.89
N TRP A 24 10.01 27.90 -8.32
CA TRP A 24 9.18 28.02 -7.14
C TRP A 24 9.95 28.57 -5.92
N LEU A 25 11.19 28.10 -5.71
CA LEU A 25 12.04 28.62 -4.64
C LEU A 25 12.37 30.12 -4.82
N ASN A 26 12.54 30.55 -6.05
CA ASN A 26 12.86 31.94 -6.41
C ASN A 26 11.62 32.84 -6.48
N ASP A 27 10.40 32.29 -6.49
CA ASP A 27 9.17 33.06 -6.48
C ASP A 27 9.01 33.78 -5.13
N LYS A 28 9.32 35.05 -5.13
CA LYS A 28 9.26 35.90 -3.93
C LYS A 28 7.84 36.06 -3.39
N GLN A 29 6.83 35.95 -4.24
CA GLN A 29 5.43 36.10 -3.84
C GLN A 29 4.86 34.81 -3.28
N LYS A 30 5.44 33.64 -3.60
CA LYS A 30 4.95 32.31 -3.20
C LYS A 30 3.43 32.18 -3.34
N SER A 31 2.90 32.70 -4.45
CA SER A 31 1.46 32.72 -4.72
C SER A 31 0.86 31.35 -4.96
N LYS A 32 1.72 30.36 -5.26
CA LYS A 32 1.34 28.96 -5.50
C LYS A 32 2.15 28.01 -4.64
N SER A 33 1.53 26.92 -4.20
CA SER A 33 2.24 25.84 -3.55
C SER A 33 3.21 25.13 -4.51
N HIS A 34 4.18 24.38 -3.99
CA HIS A 34 5.11 23.60 -4.82
C HIS A 34 4.35 22.63 -5.73
N ALA A 35 3.32 21.94 -5.23
CA ALA A 35 2.49 21.04 -6.02
C ALA A 35 1.81 21.74 -7.20
N GLN A 36 1.32 22.98 -7.03
CA GLN A 36 0.72 23.75 -8.11
C GLN A 36 1.71 24.19 -9.20
N TYR A 37 2.99 24.28 -8.85
CA TYR A 37 4.05 24.54 -9.83
C TYR A 37 4.42 23.30 -10.65
N LEU A 38 4.35 22.13 -10.01
CA LEU A 38 4.82 20.88 -10.61
C LEU A 38 3.82 20.26 -11.58
N SER A 39 2.52 20.27 -11.23
CA SER A 39 1.52 19.54 -12.01
C SER A 39 0.12 20.12 -11.85
N SER A 40 -0.69 19.97 -12.89
CA SER A 40 -2.13 20.21 -12.85
C SER A 40 -2.88 19.22 -11.96
N GLN A 41 -2.25 18.13 -11.53
CA GLN A 41 -2.84 17.12 -10.66
C GLN A 41 -3.40 17.72 -9.37
N HIS A 42 -2.72 18.73 -8.79
CA HIS A 42 -3.23 19.49 -7.65
C HIS A 42 -4.64 20.05 -7.92
N ALA A 43 -4.82 20.76 -9.04
CA ALA A 43 -6.10 21.36 -9.36
C ALA A 43 -7.20 20.34 -9.63
N ILE A 44 -6.85 19.20 -10.23
CA ILE A 44 -7.77 18.08 -10.46
C ILE A 44 -8.24 17.48 -9.13
N CYS A 45 -7.32 17.26 -8.19
CA CYS A 45 -7.65 16.76 -6.85
C CYS A 45 -8.56 17.71 -6.07
N GLU A 46 -8.22 19.04 -6.08
CA GLU A 46 -9.04 20.06 -5.41
C GLU A 46 -10.46 20.17 -6.00
N ALA A 47 -10.60 19.92 -7.30
CA ALA A 47 -11.89 19.91 -7.97
C ALA A 47 -12.66 18.59 -7.82
N GLY A 48 -12.11 17.60 -7.12
CA GLY A 48 -12.72 16.27 -6.95
C GLY A 48 -12.86 15.49 -8.27
N LEU A 49 -12.01 15.78 -9.25
CA LEU A 49 -12.09 15.20 -10.59
C LEU A 49 -11.17 13.98 -10.74
N ALA A 50 -11.53 13.10 -11.66
CA ALA A 50 -10.69 11.96 -12.04
C ALA A 50 -9.46 12.43 -12.86
N PRO A 51 -8.33 11.70 -12.79
CA PRO A 51 -7.10 12.03 -13.55
C PRO A 51 -7.19 11.64 -15.03
N LYS A 52 -8.36 11.30 -15.51
CA LYS A 52 -8.62 10.85 -16.88
C LYS A 52 -9.98 11.34 -17.38
N SER A 53 -10.13 11.49 -18.69
CA SER A 53 -11.40 11.78 -19.32
C SER A 53 -12.23 10.53 -19.58
N ILE A 54 -13.53 10.71 -19.81
CA ILE A 54 -14.45 9.59 -20.11
C ILE A 54 -14.10 8.88 -21.43
N THR A 55 -13.35 9.53 -22.30
CA THR A 55 -12.94 9.02 -23.61
C THR A 55 -11.62 8.26 -23.59
N ASN A 56 -10.88 8.28 -22.49
CA ASN A 56 -9.65 7.53 -22.37
C ASN A 56 -9.91 6.01 -22.40
N ALA A 57 -9.01 5.26 -23.03
CA ALA A 57 -9.01 3.83 -22.94
C ALA A 57 -8.73 3.33 -21.52
N GLN A 58 -8.95 2.04 -21.28
CA GLN A 58 -8.59 1.42 -19.99
C GLN A 58 -7.09 1.61 -19.74
N TYR A 59 -6.74 1.94 -18.50
CA TYR A 59 -5.37 2.17 -18.02
C TYR A 59 -4.66 3.40 -18.64
N GLU A 60 -5.35 4.21 -19.42
CA GLU A 60 -4.86 5.49 -19.93
C GLU A 60 -5.45 6.65 -19.13
N GLY A 61 -4.70 7.75 -19.02
CA GLY A 61 -5.12 9.01 -18.40
C GLY A 61 -4.17 10.12 -18.79
N GLU A 62 -4.64 11.36 -18.74
CA GLU A 62 -3.84 12.56 -18.96
C GLU A 62 -2.81 12.78 -17.86
N LEU A 63 -3.10 12.29 -16.66
CA LEU A 63 -2.23 12.37 -15.48
C LEU A 63 -1.94 10.99 -14.93
N ALA A 64 -0.83 10.85 -14.24
CA ALA A 64 -0.50 9.61 -13.53
C ALA A 64 -1.51 9.34 -12.40
N TYR A 65 -1.93 8.10 -12.25
CA TYR A 65 -2.89 7.70 -11.23
C TYR A 65 -2.68 6.28 -10.73
N ALA A 66 -3.29 5.97 -9.61
CA ALA A 66 -3.35 4.62 -9.03
C ALA A 66 -4.80 4.26 -8.70
N TYR A 67 -5.00 3.06 -8.17
CA TYR A 67 -6.31 2.56 -7.80
C TYR A 67 -6.42 2.35 -6.30
N HIS A 68 -7.59 2.66 -5.73
CA HIS A 68 -7.97 2.14 -4.43
C HIS A 68 -8.70 0.81 -4.62
N PHE A 69 -8.17 -0.27 -4.07
CA PHE A 69 -8.77 -1.59 -4.18
C PHE A 69 -9.46 -2.05 -2.89
N ASN A 70 -10.58 -2.71 -3.04
CA ASN A 70 -11.05 -3.60 -2.00
C ASN A 70 -10.16 -4.85 -2.01
N ALA A 71 -9.23 -4.95 -1.06
CA ALA A 71 -8.21 -5.99 -1.04
C ALA A 71 -8.80 -7.41 -1.06
N GLY A 72 -9.88 -7.67 -0.32
CA GLY A 72 -10.54 -8.98 -0.31
C GLY A 72 -11.14 -9.36 -1.67
N LYS A 73 -11.83 -8.42 -2.33
CA LYS A 73 -12.38 -8.67 -3.68
C LYS A 73 -11.26 -8.82 -4.71
N PHE A 74 -10.19 -8.05 -4.58
CA PHE A 74 -9.04 -8.15 -5.48
C PHE A 74 -8.32 -9.49 -5.32
N ALA A 75 -8.08 -9.94 -4.10
CA ALA A 75 -7.50 -11.27 -3.83
C ALA A 75 -8.36 -12.39 -4.44
N GLN A 76 -9.70 -12.30 -4.30
CA GLN A 76 -10.62 -13.27 -4.90
C GLN A 76 -10.55 -13.26 -6.43
N LEU A 77 -10.48 -12.08 -7.05
CA LEU A 77 -10.30 -11.94 -8.50
C LEU A 77 -9.00 -12.59 -8.97
N LEU A 78 -7.90 -12.34 -8.27
CA LEU A 78 -6.60 -12.93 -8.59
C LEU A 78 -6.62 -14.45 -8.44
N LEU A 79 -7.24 -14.98 -7.38
CA LEU A 79 -7.37 -16.42 -7.17
C LEU A 79 -8.16 -17.09 -8.30
N CYS A 80 -9.32 -16.54 -8.66
CA CYS A 80 -10.11 -17.07 -9.78
C CYS A 80 -9.30 -17.03 -11.09
N ASN A 81 -8.65 -15.91 -11.37
CA ASN A 81 -7.83 -15.77 -12.57
C ASN A 81 -6.63 -16.74 -12.61
N ALA A 82 -5.97 -16.96 -11.47
CA ALA A 82 -4.87 -17.90 -11.34
C ALA A 82 -5.31 -19.34 -11.62
N LYS A 83 -6.45 -19.75 -11.05
CA LYS A 83 -7.04 -21.08 -11.28
C LYS A 83 -7.51 -21.26 -12.73
N ASP A 84 -8.27 -20.30 -13.26
CA ASP A 84 -8.99 -20.47 -14.53
C ASP A 84 -8.06 -20.32 -15.75
N LYS A 85 -7.06 -19.42 -15.67
CA LYS A 85 -6.18 -19.11 -16.80
C LYS A 85 -4.77 -19.71 -16.70
N PHE A 86 -4.30 -19.95 -15.49
CA PHE A 86 -2.91 -20.39 -15.26
C PHE A 86 -2.81 -21.78 -14.63
N SER A 87 -3.94 -22.47 -14.43
CA SER A 87 -3.98 -23.83 -13.86
C SER A 87 -3.29 -23.92 -12.50
N VAL A 88 -3.31 -22.86 -11.71
CA VAL A 88 -2.74 -22.86 -10.36
C VAL A 88 -3.59 -23.70 -9.43
N SER A 89 -2.99 -24.67 -8.76
CA SER A 89 -3.64 -25.42 -7.70
C SER A 89 -3.72 -24.57 -6.43
N HIS A 90 -4.92 -24.37 -5.92
CA HIS A 90 -5.13 -23.70 -4.65
C HIS A 90 -5.51 -24.71 -3.57
N VAL A 91 -4.62 -24.88 -2.60
CA VAL A 91 -4.81 -25.78 -1.45
C VAL A 91 -5.18 -24.90 -0.25
N HIS A 92 -6.39 -25.09 0.27
CA HIS A 92 -6.90 -24.33 1.44
C HIS A 92 -6.67 -25.13 2.71
N THR A 93 -5.50 -24.97 3.31
CA THR A 93 -5.03 -25.70 4.49
C THR A 93 -4.14 -24.81 5.34
N ASN A 94 -3.93 -25.20 6.62
CA ASN A 94 -2.96 -24.53 7.47
C ASN A 94 -1.64 -25.31 7.47
N VAL A 95 -0.54 -24.59 7.33
CA VAL A 95 0.80 -25.17 7.52
C VAL A 95 1.06 -25.28 9.02
N THR A 96 1.23 -26.49 9.50
CA THR A 96 1.45 -26.79 10.92
C THR A 96 2.94 -26.93 11.27
N GLN A 97 3.76 -27.36 10.30
CA GLN A 97 5.20 -27.51 10.46
C GLN A 97 5.92 -27.38 9.12
N VAL A 98 7.13 -26.88 9.14
CA VAL A 98 8.07 -26.89 8.00
C VAL A 98 9.14 -27.96 8.27
N LYS A 99 9.27 -28.89 7.35
CA LYS A 99 10.28 -29.97 7.42
C LYS A 99 11.53 -29.52 6.66
N LEU A 100 12.66 -29.57 7.31
CA LEU A 100 13.96 -29.28 6.69
C LEU A 100 14.67 -30.55 6.27
N ALA A 101 15.37 -30.50 5.17
CA ALA A 101 16.31 -31.52 4.73
C ALA A 101 17.62 -31.47 5.53
N ASN A 102 18.49 -32.45 5.36
CA ASN A 102 19.78 -32.51 6.07
C ASN A 102 20.74 -31.37 5.73
N ASP A 103 20.55 -30.74 4.57
CA ASP A 103 21.34 -29.59 4.10
C ASP A 103 20.77 -28.24 4.56
N GLY A 104 19.65 -28.25 5.31
CA GLY A 104 18.98 -27.07 5.83
C GLY A 104 17.98 -26.44 4.88
N THR A 105 17.77 -26.97 3.69
CA THR A 105 16.73 -26.51 2.77
C THR A 105 15.34 -26.99 3.20
N ILE A 106 14.27 -26.34 2.71
CA ILE A 106 12.90 -26.79 2.99
C ILE A 106 12.62 -28.05 2.14
N ALA A 107 12.36 -29.16 2.81
CA ALA A 107 11.96 -30.40 2.17
C ALA A 107 10.46 -30.44 1.89
N ALA A 108 9.64 -30.07 2.88
CA ALA A 108 8.19 -30.14 2.76
C ALA A 108 7.47 -29.22 3.74
N LEU A 109 6.20 -28.94 3.45
CA LEU A 109 5.24 -28.33 4.36
C LEU A 109 4.29 -29.39 4.91
N MET A 110 4.21 -29.50 6.20
CA MET A 110 3.22 -30.34 6.88
C MET A 110 1.95 -29.54 7.08
N THR A 111 0.81 -30.11 6.73
CA THR A 111 -0.48 -29.43 6.81
C THR A 111 -1.47 -30.20 7.70
N ASP A 112 -2.51 -29.49 8.15
CA ASP A 112 -3.55 -30.08 9.00
C ASP A 112 -4.54 -30.98 8.24
N SER A 113 -4.73 -30.78 6.95
CA SER A 113 -5.75 -31.51 6.17
C SER A 113 -5.23 -32.23 4.93
N GLU A 114 -4.11 -31.82 4.35
CA GLU A 114 -3.61 -32.33 3.06
C GLU A 114 -2.30 -33.16 3.21
N GLY A 115 -1.83 -33.35 4.46
CA GLY A 115 -0.62 -34.08 4.73
C GLY A 115 0.67 -33.32 4.39
N GLU A 116 1.63 -34.00 3.84
CA GLU A 116 2.95 -33.48 3.44
C GLU A 116 2.91 -32.99 2.01
N LEU A 117 3.30 -31.71 1.79
CA LEU A 117 3.36 -31.07 0.49
C LEU A 117 4.81 -30.70 0.16
N GLU A 118 5.30 -31.19 -0.97
CA GLU A 118 6.66 -30.97 -1.48
C GLU A 118 6.63 -30.12 -2.74
N PHE A 119 7.57 -29.17 -2.87
CA PHE A 119 7.71 -28.29 -4.03
C PHE A 119 9.20 -28.01 -4.31
N ASP A 120 9.50 -27.69 -5.55
CA ASP A 120 10.86 -27.32 -5.98
C ASP A 120 11.27 -25.92 -5.50
N PHE A 121 10.28 -25.04 -5.20
CA PHE A 121 10.51 -23.66 -4.78
C PHE A 121 9.39 -23.17 -3.86
N TYR A 122 9.75 -22.35 -2.87
CA TYR A 122 8.83 -21.83 -1.88
C TYR A 122 8.90 -20.30 -1.84
N ILE A 123 7.74 -19.65 -1.78
CA ILE A 123 7.61 -18.20 -1.54
C ILE A 123 6.85 -17.99 -0.24
N ASP A 124 7.50 -17.38 0.74
CA ASP A 124 6.89 -17.07 2.04
C ASP A 124 6.02 -15.82 1.97
N CYS A 125 4.71 -16.00 1.90
CA CYS A 125 3.71 -14.96 1.97
C CYS A 125 2.91 -14.99 3.29
N SER A 126 3.46 -15.58 4.35
CA SER A 126 2.80 -15.71 5.66
C SER A 126 2.73 -14.40 6.47
N GLY A 127 3.15 -13.28 5.91
CA GLY A 127 3.12 -11.97 6.53
C GLY A 127 4.06 -11.90 7.75
N PHE A 128 3.61 -11.27 8.82
CA PHE A 128 4.41 -11.14 10.07
C PHE A 128 4.71 -12.47 10.76
N GLU A 129 3.99 -13.55 10.41
CA GLU A 129 4.29 -14.89 10.92
C GLU A 129 5.64 -15.42 10.43
N SER A 130 6.05 -15.04 9.22
CA SER A 130 7.35 -15.36 8.62
C SER A 130 7.73 -16.84 8.79
N LEU A 131 6.78 -17.73 8.43
CA LEU A 131 6.83 -19.15 8.74
C LEU A 131 8.05 -19.85 8.16
N LEU A 132 8.43 -19.51 6.94
CA LEU A 132 9.53 -20.16 6.24
C LEU A 132 10.86 -19.47 6.53
N ILE A 133 10.91 -18.14 6.30
CA ILE A 133 12.18 -17.42 6.32
C ILE A 133 12.74 -17.24 7.73
N ASP A 134 11.90 -16.88 8.71
CA ASP A 134 12.34 -16.71 10.11
C ASP A 134 12.14 -17.99 10.91
N LYS A 135 10.88 -18.50 11.03
CA LYS A 135 10.59 -19.60 11.96
C LYS A 135 11.27 -20.91 11.58
N ALA A 136 11.34 -21.24 10.29
CA ALA A 136 11.98 -22.48 9.84
C ALA A 136 13.47 -22.29 9.52
N LEU A 137 13.81 -21.36 8.63
CA LEU A 137 15.17 -21.17 8.12
C LEU A 137 16.06 -20.32 9.05
N LYS A 138 15.49 -19.70 10.10
CA LYS A 138 16.22 -18.90 11.09
C LYS A 138 17.05 -17.76 10.47
N VAL A 139 16.57 -17.19 9.35
CA VAL A 139 17.20 -15.99 8.80
C VAL A 139 16.95 -14.83 9.77
N PRO A 140 17.99 -14.14 10.25
CA PRO A 140 17.83 -13.13 11.29
C PRO A 140 17.06 -11.93 10.75
N PHE A 141 16.14 -11.41 11.59
CA PHE A 141 15.51 -10.12 11.35
C PHE A 141 16.52 -8.98 11.58
N ILE A 142 16.58 -8.05 10.64
CA ILE A 142 17.43 -6.87 10.76
C ILE A 142 16.57 -5.74 11.30
N ASP A 143 16.82 -5.34 12.55
CA ASP A 143 16.16 -4.19 13.15
C ASP A 143 16.73 -2.89 12.57
N VAL A 144 15.84 -2.03 12.07
CA VAL A 144 16.14 -0.71 11.51
C VAL A 144 15.41 0.41 12.25
N SER A 145 14.98 0.16 13.47
CA SER A 145 14.20 1.09 14.30
C SER A 145 14.91 2.41 14.59
N ASP A 146 16.25 2.42 14.59
CA ASP A 146 17.05 3.65 14.70
C ASP A 146 16.85 4.62 13.52
N SER A 147 16.45 4.11 12.36
CA SER A 147 16.22 4.89 11.14
C SER A 147 14.73 5.03 10.81
N LEU A 148 13.93 4.01 11.10
CA LEU A 148 12.49 3.93 10.85
C LEU A 148 11.74 3.87 12.18
N LEU A 149 11.31 5.03 12.66
CA LEU A 149 10.72 5.18 13.99
C LEU A 149 9.31 4.56 14.13
N ILE A 150 8.57 4.43 13.02
CA ILE A 150 7.20 3.88 13.02
C ILE A 150 7.28 2.36 13.06
N ASN A 151 6.69 1.76 14.09
CA ASN A 151 6.77 0.31 14.34
C ASN A 151 5.44 -0.34 14.70
N SER A 152 4.36 0.43 14.79
CA SER A 152 3.04 -0.06 15.18
C SER A 152 1.95 0.48 14.28
N ALA A 153 0.85 -0.28 14.14
CA ALA A 153 -0.30 0.14 13.36
C ALA A 153 -1.62 -0.36 13.97
N LEU A 154 -2.61 0.52 13.98
CA LEU A 154 -4.00 0.19 14.27
C LEU A 154 -4.84 0.41 13.02
N VAL A 155 -5.67 -0.56 12.64
CA VAL A 155 -6.46 -0.50 11.41
C VAL A 155 -7.93 -0.74 11.70
N VAL A 156 -8.80 0.10 11.11
CA VAL A 156 -10.24 -0.04 11.23
C VAL A 156 -10.91 0.15 9.88
N GLN A 157 -12.01 -0.55 9.67
CA GLN A 157 -12.88 -0.35 8.51
C GLN A 157 -14.12 0.42 8.95
N VAL A 158 -14.37 1.56 8.31
CA VAL A 158 -15.50 2.44 8.59
C VAL A 158 -16.45 2.40 7.40
N PRO A 159 -17.75 2.12 7.58
CA PRO A 159 -18.71 2.20 6.48
C PRO A 159 -18.74 3.58 5.83
N THR A 160 -18.76 3.64 4.49
CA THR A 160 -19.02 4.88 3.75
C THR A 160 -20.51 5.19 3.85
N LYS A 161 -20.88 6.44 4.08
CA LYS A 161 -22.29 6.90 4.07
C LYS A 161 -22.79 6.97 2.63
N GLU A 162 -24.10 6.78 2.42
CA GLU A 162 -24.68 6.74 1.08
C GLU A 162 -24.45 8.02 0.26
N ASP A 163 -24.43 9.17 0.91
CA ASP A 163 -24.26 10.48 0.26
C ASP A 163 -22.85 11.07 0.47
N GLU A 164 -21.89 10.27 0.88
CA GLU A 164 -20.52 10.75 1.11
C GLU A 164 -19.70 10.70 -0.19
N ASP A 165 -19.16 11.85 -0.57
CA ASP A 165 -18.25 11.94 -1.71
C ASP A 165 -16.96 11.13 -1.45
N ILE A 166 -16.53 10.38 -2.47
CA ILE A 166 -15.27 9.63 -2.40
C ILE A 166 -14.15 10.53 -2.94
N PRO A 167 -13.20 10.96 -2.08
CA PRO A 167 -12.07 11.76 -2.55
C PRO A 167 -11.23 10.97 -3.58
N PRO A 168 -10.77 11.62 -4.67
CA PRO A 168 -9.92 10.98 -5.68
C PRO A 168 -8.46 10.84 -5.22
N TYR A 169 -8.22 10.75 -3.92
CA TYR A 169 -6.90 10.66 -3.31
C TYR A 169 -6.97 9.99 -1.93
N THR A 170 -5.83 9.51 -1.46
CA THR A 170 -5.67 9.06 -0.06
C THR A 170 -5.46 10.30 0.82
N LEU A 171 -6.21 10.38 1.92
CA LEU A 171 -5.93 11.36 2.96
C LEU A 171 -4.83 10.82 3.89
N ALA A 172 -3.86 11.67 4.19
CA ALA A 172 -2.84 11.40 5.20
C ALA A 172 -2.84 12.55 6.22
N THR A 173 -3.17 12.23 7.46
CA THR A 173 -3.28 13.22 8.53
C THR A 173 -2.15 13.02 9.53
N ALA A 174 -1.33 14.04 9.75
CA ALA A 174 -0.27 13.99 10.74
C ALA A 174 -0.84 13.89 12.16
N HIS A 175 -0.20 13.11 12.99
CA HIS A 175 -0.50 12.94 14.40
C HIS A 175 0.76 13.11 15.25
N GLN A 176 0.61 13.25 16.55
CA GLN A 176 1.71 13.54 17.49
C GLN A 176 2.86 12.51 17.44
N ALA A 177 2.52 11.23 17.28
CA ALA A 177 3.51 10.14 17.27
C ALA A 177 3.49 9.32 15.97
N GLY A 178 2.83 9.82 14.92
CA GLY A 178 2.66 9.10 13.68
C GLY A 178 1.74 9.81 12.69
N TRP A 179 0.99 9.06 11.89
CA TRP A 179 0.02 9.62 10.96
C TRP A 179 -1.10 8.63 10.64
N ILE A 180 -2.23 9.18 10.24
CA ILE A 180 -3.43 8.41 9.89
C ILE A 180 -3.59 8.42 8.37
N TRP A 181 -3.74 7.25 7.76
CA TRP A 181 -4.24 7.14 6.39
C TRP A 181 -5.74 6.92 6.37
N ASP A 182 -6.39 7.41 5.34
CA ASP A 182 -7.80 7.21 5.07
C ASP A 182 -8.00 6.97 3.56
N ILE A 183 -8.39 5.75 3.22
CA ILE A 183 -8.57 5.27 1.85
C ILE A 183 -10.05 4.97 1.64
N ALA A 184 -10.73 5.84 0.89
CA ALA A 184 -12.13 5.69 0.62
C ALA A 184 -12.39 4.69 -0.52
N LEU A 185 -13.40 3.84 -0.32
CA LEU A 185 -13.97 2.91 -1.28
C LEU A 185 -15.49 3.19 -1.37
N THR A 186 -16.16 2.53 -2.32
CA THR A 186 -17.59 2.73 -2.57
C THR A 186 -18.50 2.35 -1.39
N ASN A 187 -18.08 1.43 -0.54
CA ASN A 187 -18.89 0.89 0.56
C ASN A 187 -18.25 1.03 1.94
N ARG A 188 -16.99 1.40 2.01
CA ARG A 188 -16.24 1.55 3.25
C ARG A 188 -15.00 2.40 3.05
N ARG A 189 -14.46 2.86 4.15
CA ARG A 189 -13.14 3.49 4.22
C ARG A 189 -12.20 2.58 5.00
N GLY A 190 -10.99 2.38 4.50
CA GLY A 190 -9.89 1.78 5.24
C GLY A 190 -9.13 2.88 5.96
N VAL A 191 -9.27 2.95 7.27
CA VAL A 191 -8.58 3.94 8.10
C VAL A 191 -7.54 3.22 8.93
N GLY A 192 -6.33 3.76 8.97
CA GLY A 192 -5.30 3.19 9.81
C GLY A 192 -4.38 4.25 10.36
N PHE A 193 -3.93 4.02 11.56
CA PHE A 193 -3.00 4.85 12.28
C PHE A 193 -1.67 4.11 12.43
N VAL A 194 -0.60 4.66 11.89
CA VAL A 194 0.76 4.18 12.10
C VAL A 194 1.50 5.10 13.05
N TYR A 195 2.21 4.53 14.01
CA TYR A 195 2.83 5.30 15.08
C TYR A 195 4.08 4.61 15.63
N SER A 196 4.82 5.37 16.42
CA SER A 196 5.95 4.88 17.20
C SER A 196 5.49 4.57 18.62
N ASN A 197 5.56 3.33 19.04
CA ASN A 197 5.23 2.92 20.41
C ASN A 197 6.24 3.41 21.47
N ASN A 198 7.37 3.97 21.05
CA ASN A 198 8.29 4.68 21.94
C ASN A 198 7.76 6.05 22.37
N HIS A 199 6.77 6.58 21.64
CA HIS A 199 6.23 7.93 21.86
C HIS A 199 4.72 7.95 22.15
N MET A 200 4.06 6.80 22.05
CA MET A 200 2.63 6.65 22.28
C MET A 200 2.31 5.21 22.69
N THR A 201 1.37 5.05 23.61
CA THR A 201 0.84 3.72 23.99
C THR A 201 -0.31 3.30 23.11
N ASP A 202 -0.65 2.02 23.14
CA ASP A 202 -1.78 1.45 22.39
C ASP A 202 -3.16 1.80 23.02
N GLU A 203 -3.17 2.48 24.19
CA GLU A 203 -4.36 2.92 24.95
C GLU A 203 -4.80 4.33 24.56
#